data_d4b98b73086ede239b13cbb70ec1b842
#
_entry.id   d4b98b73086ede239b13cbb70ec1b842
#
_cell.length_a   1.000
_cell.length_b   1.000
_cell.length_c   1.000
_cell.angle_alpha   90.00
_cell.angle_beta   90.00
_cell.angle_gamma   90.00
#
_symmetry.space_group_name_H-M   'P 1'
#
loop_
_entity.id
_entity.type
_entity.pdbx_description
1 polymer ?
#
loop_
_entity_poly.entity_id
_entity_poly.type
_entity_poly.pdbx_seq_one_letter_code
_entity_poly.pdbx_strand_id
1 'polypeptide(L)'
;MSRQHRWLLIRLAAQNVGRRRLRAMFLGAAVMLGVGVGFASFVAGWALWQGMAQSFSRMGADLLIVPRATLVNITASLVTVQPTDATLAAELVHRIAIIPGIARVAPQRVVPALIEGQNVNLIAFDPARDFSVLSWVEARQEGAADGLIAGGALSSRLGETVSVCGMPMRLVARLGRTGVGPFDESYFLTFDALTDVVSFCRRAETTAKSAAPAKAEDAIAAMRHADVCSGDLALDRVSAFLLQLSPAAKREEVKFALAGLGDIKIVEGNGVLTSSRQALSTLLAGVAVFTVFELAALLILLALLFSAIVQERYREVGLLRAMGAKPNQVMAIILAEAAVITGLGGLAGLGFGAAVLLTFARSLGFYFALLGVPFSWPPAAVLEAGAVLAIVCSVALGLLGAFVPAWRVRRMAPYALIQADAR
;
A
#
# COMPACT_ATOMS: atom_id res chain seq x y z
N MET A 1 33.15 -24.98 27.73
CA MET A 1 34.13 -24.15 27.01
C MET A 1 34.22 -22.81 27.70
N SER A 2 35.38 -22.42 28.25
CA SER A 2 35.58 -21.14 28.93
C SER A 2 35.43 -19.94 27.96
N ARG A 3 35.04 -18.75 28.46
CA ARG A 3 34.94 -17.50 27.68
C ARG A 3 36.23 -17.20 26.87
N GLN A 4 37.39 -17.53 27.39
CA GLN A 4 38.69 -17.35 26.74
C GLN A 4 38.84 -18.19 25.46
N HIS A 5 38.32 -19.42 25.42
CA HIS A 5 38.36 -20.28 24.23
C HIS A 5 37.48 -19.75 23.09
N ARG A 6 36.37 -19.15 23.40
CA ARG A 6 35.47 -18.52 22.38
C ARG A 6 36.12 -17.29 21.73
N TRP A 7 36.79 -16.46 22.53
CA TRP A 7 37.47 -15.27 22.04
C TRP A 7 38.69 -15.59 21.13
N LEU A 8 39.43 -16.60 21.48
CA LEU A 8 40.54 -17.13 20.67
C LEU A 8 40.06 -17.66 19.31
N LEU A 9 38.95 -18.39 19.27
CA LEU A 9 38.37 -18.91 18.03
C LEU A 9 37.93 -17.79 17.09
N ILE A 10 37.28 -16.75 17.60
CA ILE A 10 36.84 -15.58 16.81
C ILE A 10 38.05 -14.81 16.27
N ARG A 11 39.09 -14.63 17.07
CA ARG A 11 40.33 -13.94 16.67
C ARG A 11 41.10 -14.70 15.59
N LEU A 12 41.17 -16.00 15.71
CA LEU A 12 41.78 -16.88 14.68
C LEU A 12 40.97 -16.88 13.39
N ALA A 13 39.64 -16.92 13.48
CA ALA A 13 38.76 -16.82 12.31
C ALA A 13 38.95 -15.48 11.59
N ALA A 14 39.01 -14.36 12.32
CA ALA A 14 39.22 -13.03 11.74
C ALA A 14 40.61 -12.88 11.08
N GLN A 15 41.66 -13.48 11.65
CA GLN A 15 42.99 -13.47 11.05
C GLN A 15 43.06 -14.33 9.78
N ASN A 16 42.35 -15.44 9.72
CA ASN A 16 42.25 -16.30 8.53
C ASN A 16 41.56 -15.64 7.36
N VAL A 17 40.48 -14.90 7.63
CA VAL A 17 39.75 -14.08 6.62
C VAL A 17 40.70 -13.06 5.98
N GLY A 18 41.62 -12.45 6.76
CA GLY A 18 42.57 -11.46 6.27
C GLY A 18 43.66 -12.01 5.32
N ARG A 19 43.96 -13.32 5.34
CA ARG A 19 44.98 -13.93 4.49
C ARG A 19 44.51 -14.30 3.07
N ARG A 20 43.19 -14.52 2.85
CA ARG A 20 42.61 -14.89 1.54
C ARG A 20 41.47 -13.92 1.16
N ARG A 21 41.80 -12.63 1.09
CA ARG A 21 40.86 -11.50 0.95
C ARG A 21 39.92 -11.66 -0.25
N LEU A 22 40.39 -12.07 -1.41
CA LEU A 22 39.59 -12.17 -2.62
C LEU A 22 38.37 -13.12 -2.47
N ARG A 23 38.57 -14.30 -1.89
CA ARG A 23 37.51 -15.30 -1.71
C ARG A 23 36.50 -14.90 -0.63
N ALA A 24 37.00 -14.38 0.48
CA ALA A 24 36.16 -13.83 1.52
C ALA A 24 35.33 -12.66 0.99
N MET A 25 35.89 -11.84 0.07
CA MET A 25 35.17 -10.76 -0.60
C MET A 25 34.10 -11.29 -1.53
N PHE A 26 34.34 -12.31 -2.37
CA PHE A 26 33.32 -12.91 -3.23
C PHE A 26 32.18 -13.52 -2.43
N LEU A 27 32.53 -14.25 -1.35
CA LEU A 27 31.51 -14.81 -0.48
C LEU A 27 30.70 -13.72 0.25
N GLY A 28 31.42 -12.72 0.78
CA GLY A 28 30.78 -11.55 1.40
C GLY A 28 29.90 -10.75 0.44
N ALA A 29 30.36 -10.58 -0.81
CA ALA A 29 29.58 -9.91 -1.86
C ALA A 29 28.31 -10.69 -2.23
N ALA A 30 28.39 -12.02 -2.35
CA ALA A 30 27.20 -12.84 -2.58
C ALA A 30 26.17 -12.71 -1.45
N VAL A 31 26.65 -12.75 -0.19
CA VAL A 31 25.78 -12.54 0.98
C VAL A 31 25.25 -11.12 1.02
N MET A 32 26.07 -10.12 0.72
CA MET A 32 25.69 -8.72 0.67
C MET A 32 24.54 -8.51 -0.33
N LEU A 33 24.67 -9.04 -1.54
CA LEU A 33 23.62 -8.92 -2.56
C LEU A 33 22.34 -9.64 -2.15
N GLY A 34 22.43 -10.91 -1.69
CA GLY A 34 21.25 -11.66 -1.28
C GLY A 34 20.54 -11.03 -0.10
N VAL A 35 21.25 -10.66 0.97
CA VAL A 35 20.65 -10.01 2.14
C VAL A 35 20.11 -8.62 1.79
N GLY A 36 20.80 -7.87 0.92
CA GLY A 36 20.37 -6.54 0.48
C GLY A 36 19.08 -6.59 -0.31
N VAL A 37 18.97 -7.51 -1.28
CA VAL A 37 17.73 -7.71 -2.08
C VAL A 37 16.62 -8.23 -1.18
N GLY A 38 16.88 -9.22 -0.32
CA GLY A 38 15.88 -9.75 0.62
C GLY A 38 15.35 -8.69 1.58
N PHE A 39 16.20 -7.83 2.12
CA PHE A 39 15.78 -6.72 2.97
C PHE A 39 14.98 -5.67 2.20
N ALA A 40 15.40 -5.32 0.98
CA ALA A 40 14.65 -4.40 0.13
C ALA A 40 13.26 -4.95 -0.23
N SER A 41 13.19 -6.26 -0.56
CA SER A 41 11.92 -6.95 -0.83
C SER A 41 11.00 -6.98 0.39
N PHE A 42 11.55 -7.19 1.59
CA PHE A 42 10.79 -7.13 2.84
C PHE A 42 10.18 -5.75 3.07
N VAL A 43 10.98 -4.68 2.93
CA VAL A 43 10.51 -3.30 3.13
C VAL A 43 9.45 -2.92 2.09
N ALA A 44 9.67 -3.25 0.81
CA ALA A 44 8.70 -2.98 -0.26
C ALA A 44 7.40 -3.78 -0.08
N GLY A 45 7.51 -5.06 0.29
CA GLY A 45 6.35 -5.91 0.58
C GLY A 45 5.54 -5.42 1.78
N TRP A 46 6.22 -4.98 2.84
CA TRP A 46 5.56 -4.40 4.01
C TRP A 46 4.85 -3.09 3.67
N ALA A 47 5.50 -2.19 2.92
CA ALA A 47 4.92 -0.93 2.48
C ALA A 47 3.67 -1.17 1.60
N LEU A 48 3.74 -2.15 0.70
CA LEU A 48 2.61 -2.54 -0.13
C LEU A 48 1.45 -3.08 0.73
N TRP A 49 1.73 -4.00 1.66
CA TRP A 49 0.72 -4.57 2.55
C TRP A 49 0.05 -3.51 3.43
N GLN A 50 0.85 -2.61 4.01
CA GLN A 50 0.34 -1.53 4.86
C GLN A 50 -0.46 -0.49 4.06
N GLY A 51 0.04 -0.10 2.89
CA GLY A 51 -0.67 0.81 1.99
C GLY A 51 -2.02 0.24 1.55
N MET A 52 -2.07 -1.06 1.25
CA MET A 52 -3.32 -1.78 0.99
C MET A 52 -4.27 -1.72 2.20
N ALA A 53 -3.78 -2.08 3.38
CA ALA A 53 -4.60 -2.08 4.59
C ALA A 53 -5.21 -0.69 4.87
N GLN A 54 -4.43 0.38 4.66
CA GLN A 54 -4.91 1.77 4.78
C GLN A 54 -5.92 2.12 3.69
N SER A 55 -5.67 1.80 2.43
CA SER A 55 -6.60 2.06 1.33
C SER A 55 -7.93 1.34 1.55
N PHE A 56 -7.89 0.07 1.96
CA PHE A 56 -9.11 -0.70 2.19
C PHE A 56 -9.87 -0.30 3.47
N SER A 57 -9.20 0.17 4.51
CA SER A 57 -9.89 0.69 5.71
C SER A 57 -10.57 2.03 5.45
N ARG A 58 -10.09 2.80 4.48
CA ARG A 58 -10.65 4.09 4.05
C ARG A 58 -11.73 3.95 2.98
N MET A 59 -11.74 2.88 2.18
CA MET A 59 -12.79 2.57 1.19
C MET A 59 -14.02 1.98 1.90
N GLY A 60 -14.84 2.87 2.44
CA GLY A 60 -15.78 2.59 3.50
C GLY A 60 -17.09 1.89 3.14
N ALA A 61 -17.48 1.71 1.86
CA ALA A 61 -18.78 1.11 1.51
C ALA A 61 -18.68 -0.38 1.20
N ASP A 62 -19.41 -1.20 1.96
CA ASP A 62 -19.57 -2.63 1.66
C ASP A 62 -20.60 -2.87 0.56
N LEU A 63 -21.67 -2.06 0.56
CA LEU A 63 -22.74 -2.09 -0.43
C LEU A 63 -23.06 -0.65 -0.89
N LEU A 64 -23.43 -0.53 -2.15
CA LEU A 64 -23.91 0.71 -2.75
C LEU A 64 -25.34 0.49 -3.26
N ILE A 65 -26.23 1.37 -2.90
CA ILE A 65 -27.60 1.40 -3.42
C ILE A 65 -27.74 2.53 -4.42
N VAL A 66 -28.16 2.21 -5.62
CA VAL A 66 -28.41 3.16 -6.71
C VAL A 66 -29.78 2.92 -7.34
N PRO A 67 -30.35 3.88 -8.08
CA PRO A 67 -31.54 3.63 -8.89
C PRO A 67 -31.29 2.51 -9.91
N ARG A 68 -32.31 1.70 -10.20
CA ARG A 68 -32.18 0.55 -11.10
C ARG A 68 -31.74 0.92 -12.51
N ALA A 69 -32.15 2.09 -12.98
CA ALA A 69 -31.79 2.60 -14.31
C ALA A 69 -30.34 3.10 -14.41
N THR A 70 -29.61 3.21 -13.29
CA THR A 70 -28.25 3.75 -13.29
C THR A 70 -27.26 2.74 -13.88
N LEU A 71 -26.49 3.18 -14.89
CA LEU A 71 -25.33 2.47 -15.36
C LEU A 71 -24.20 2.67 -14.33
N VAL A 72 -23.80 1.61 -13.67
CA VAL A 72 -22.74 1.67 -12.64
C VAL A 72 -21.44 1.25 -13.27
N ASN A 73 -20.48 2.17 -13.31
CA ASN A 73 -19.08 1.79 -13.58
C ASN A 73 -18.51 1.14 -12.33
N ILE A 74 -18.34 -0.17 -12.39
CA ILE A 74 -17.95 -1.03 -11.26
C ILE A 74 -16.64 -0.56 -10.62
N THR A 75 -15.74 0.07 -11.38
CA THR A 75 -14.42 0.51 -10.89
C THR A 75 -14.47 1.73 -9.97
N ALA A 76 -15.43 2.65 -10.17
CA ALA A 76 -15.56 3.87 -9.38
C ALA A 76 -16.65 3.77 -8.28
N SER A 77 -17.49 2.74 -8.32
CA SER A 77 -18.77 2.67 -7.61
C SER A 77 -18.70 2.55 -6.08
N LEU A 78 -17.52 2.29 -5.52
CA LEU A 78 -17.35 2.13 -4.06
C LEU A 78 -17.19 3.45 -3.30
N VAL A 79 -16.85 4.51 -4.02
CA VAL A 79 -16.52 5.80 -3.42
C VAL A 79 -17.42 6.89 -3.97
N THR A 80 -17.85 6.75 -5.24
CA THR A 80 -18.76 7.69 -5.91
C THR A 80 -19.52 7.02 -7.03
N VAL A 81 -20.62 7.65 -7.46
CA VAL A 81 -21.45 7.22 -8.59
C VAL A 81 -21.22 8.20 -9.74
N GLN A 82 -21.38 7.74 -10.98
CA GLN A 82 -21.40 8.66 -12.11
C GLN A 82 -22.65 9.53 -12.03
N PRO A 83 -22.59 10.79 -12.49
CA PRO A 83 -23.77 11.64 -12.60
C PRO A 83 -24.85 10.93 -13.39
N THR A 84 -26.06 10.92 -12.86
CA THR A 84 -27.22 10.30 -13.50
C THR A 84 -28.48 11.07 -13.15
N ASP A 85 -29.41 11.14 -14.12
CA ASP A 85 -30.73 11.75 -13.92
C ASP A 85 -31.62 10.90 -12.99
N ALA A 86 -31.33 9.60 -12.90
CA ALA A 86 -32.05 8.71 -12.01
C ALA A 86 -31.60 8.95 -10.56
N THR A 87 -32.54 9.13 -9.66
CA THR A 87 -32.28 9.48 -8.26
C THR A 87 -33.20 8.74 -7.32
N LEU A 88 -32.81 8.60 -6.08
CA LEU A 88 -33.57 8.00 -4.98
C LEU A 88 -34.11 9.09 -4.04
N ALA A 89 -35.22 8.84 -3.38
CA ALA A 89 -35.71 9.74 -2.35
C ALA A 89 -34.78 9.72 -1.13
N ALA A 90 -34.39 10.88 -0.62
CA ALA A 90 -33.49 11.00 0.54
C ALA A 90 -34.06 10.33 1.81
N GLU A 91 -35.39 10.32 1.95
CA GLU A 91 -36.10 9.69 3.08
C GLU A 91 -35.84 8.19 3.22
N LEU A 92 -35.42 7.52 2.14
CA LEU A 92 -35.05 6.11 2.19
C LEU A 92 -33.90 5.85 3.17
N VAL A 93 -33.08 6.85 3.53
CA VAL A 93 -32.02 6.74 4.51
C VAL A 93 -32.52 6.19 5.84
N HIS A 94 -33.70 6.61 6.30
CA HIS A 94 -34.30 6.16 7.54
C HIS A 94 -34.74 4.70 7.47
N ARG A 95 -35.34 4.30 6.34
CA ARG A 95 -35.77 2.92 6.11
C ARG A 95 -34.61 1.96 5.96
N ILE A 96 -33.53 2.39 5.36
CA ILE A 96 -32.29 1.62 5.20
C ILE A 96 -31.60 1.47 6.55
N ALA A 97 -31.50 2.54 7.34
CA ALA A 97 -30.76 2.55 8.59
C ALA A 97 -31.33 1.61 9.69
N ILE A 98 -32.62 1.24 9.61
CA ILE A 98 -33.25 0.32 10.56
C ILE A 98 -33.09 -1.17 10.18
N ILE A 99 -32.52 -1.48 9.01
CA ILE A 99 -32.31 -2.86 8.59
C ILE A 99 -31.21 -3.50 9.45
N PRO A 100 -31.48 -4.67 10.08
CA PRO A 100 -30.48 -5.35 10.89
C PRO A 100 -29.22 -5.69 10.07
N GLY A 101 -28.06 -5.41 10.64
CA GLY A 101 -26.78 -5.68 9.99
C GLY A 101 -26.18 -4.46 9.26
N ILE A 102 -26.89 -3.36 9.12
CA ILE A 102 -26.35 -2.10 8.61
C ILE A 102 -25.84 -1.28 9.78
N ALA A 103 -24.53 -0.94 9.72
CA ALA A 103 -23.87 -0.13 10.74
C ALA A 103 -24.00 1.37 10.46
N ARG A 104 -23.81 1.79 9.18
CA ARG A 104 -23.84 3.19 8.75
C ARG A 104 -24.41 3.31 7.35
N VAL A 105 -25.09 4.44 7.10
CA VAL A 105 -25.66 4.80 5.79
C VAL A 105 -25.25 6.23 5.49
N ALA A 106 -24.52 6.44 4.39
CA ALA A 106 -24.11 7.76 3.91
C ALA A 106 -24.79 8.07 2.58
N PRO A 107 -25.71 9.03 2.54
CA PRO A 107 -26.31 9.52 1.29
C PRO A 107 -25.27 10.35 0.51
N GLN A 108 -25.26 10.22 -0.81
CA GLN A 108 -24.48 11.06 -1.72
C GLN A 108 -25.33 11.55 -2.89
N ARG A 109 -25.13 12.82 -3.26
CA ARG A 109 -25.67 13.41 -4.49
C ARG A 109 -24.52 13.82 -5.38
N VAL A 110 -24.44 13.24 -6.56
CA VAL A 110 -23.42 13.56 -7.57
C VAL A 110 -24.11 14.36 -8.68
N VAL A 111 -23.59 15.54 -8.94
CA VAL A 111 -24.11 16.47 -9.96
C VAL A 111 -22.95 17.00 -10.79
N PRO A 112 -23.05 17.02 -12.12
CA PRO A 112 -22.06 17.70 -12.93
C PRO A 112 -22.15 19.21 -12.70
N ALA A 113 -21.01 19.87 -12.64
CA ALA A 113 -20.89 21.30 -12.46
C ALA A 113 -19.80 21.87 -13.36
N LEU A 114 -20.00 23.08 -13.86
CA LEU A 114 -18.97 23.83 -14.55
C LEU A 114 -18.22 24.70 -13.52
N ILE A 115 -16.97 24.34 -13.22
CA ILE A 115 -16.13 25.07 -12.28
C ILE A 115 -14.88 25.53 -13.03
N GLU A 116 -14.63 26.84 -13.05
CA GLU A 116 -13.48 27.45 -13.76
C GLU A 116 -13.37 27.02 -15.24
N GLY A 117 -14.51 26.80 -15.91
CA GLY A 117 -14.55 26.39 -17.31
C GLY A 117 -14.29 24.90 -17.56
N GLN A 118 -14.13 24.10 -16.51
CA GLN A 118 -13.98 22.64 -16.59
C GLN A 118 -15.24 21.92 -16.10
N ASN A 119 -15.64 20.87 -16.83
CA ASN A 119 -16.69 20.00 -16.37
C ASN A 119 -16.15 19.07 -15.29
N VAL A 120 -16.59 19.26 -14.07
CA VAL A 120 -16.20 18.47 -12.90
C VAL A 120 -17.43 17.95 -12.17
N ASN A 121 -17.28 16.89 -11.39
CA ASN A 121 -18.38 16.41 -10.56
C ASN A 121 -18.36 17.15 -9.22
N LEU A 122 -19.52 17.58 -8.79
CA LEU A 122 -19.79 18.12 -7.47
C LEU A 122 -20.52 17.06 -6.66
N ILE A 123 -19.94 16.63 -5.55
CA ILE A 123 -20.46 15.56 -4.71
C ILE A 123 -20.94 16.15 -3.39
N ALA A 124 -22.25 16.13 -3.17
CA ALA A 124 -22.81 16.52 -1.88
C ALA A 124 -22.91 15.30 -0.95
N PHE A 125 -22.57 15.50 0.31
CA PHE A 125 -22.58 14.48 1.33
C PHE A 125 -23.05 15.03 2.69
N ASP A 126 -23.44 14.13 3.60
CA ASP A 126 -23.81 14.47 4.98
C ASP A 126 -22.61 14.24 5.91
N PRO A 127 -21.98 15.29 6.47
CA PRO A 127 -20.81 15.14 7.33
C PRO A 127 -21.07 14.30 8.58
N ALA A 128 -22.31 14.30 9.10
CA ALA A 128 -22.63 13.55 10.32
C ALA A 128 -22.70 12.03 10.07
N ARG A 129 -23.00 11.63 8.85
CA ARG A 129 -23.14 10.21 8.46
C ARG A 129 -22.02 9.72 7.57
N ASP A 130 -21.12 10.61 7.16
CA ASP A 130 -20.04 10.28 6.24
C ASP A 130 -19.01 9.35 6.84
N PHE A 131 -18.52 8.47 6.00
CA PHE A 131 -17.37 7.59 6.26
C PHE A 131 -16.50 7.39 5.00
N SER A 132 -16.86 8.08 3.92
CA SER A 132 -16.21 7.92 2.61
C SER A 132 -15.37 9.13 2.18
N VAL A 133 -15.79 10.35 2.51
CA VAL A 133 -15.11 11.60 2.10
C VAL A 133 -14.13 12.07 3.17
N LEU A 134 -14.62 12.30 4.39
CA LEU A 134 -13.82 12.89 5.47
C LEU A 134 -12.63 12.03 5.91
N SER A 135 -12.70 10.71 5.69
CA SER A 135 -11.59 9.79 5.98
C SER A 135 -10.36 10.02 5.09
N TRP A 136 -10.52 10.73 3.97
CA TRP A 136 -9.46 11.04 3.00
C TRP A 136 -8.89 12.45 3.13
N VAL A 137 -9.39 13.28 4.05
CA VAL A 137 -8.90 14.63 4.25
C VAL A 137 -7.45 14.59 4.74
N GLU A 138 -6.52 15.11 3.91
CA GLU A 138 -5.10 15.24 4.26
C GLU A 138 -4.77 16.62 4.83
N ALA A 139 -5.42 17.65 4.32
CA ALA A 139 -5.20 19.01 4.76
C ALA A 139 -6.53 19.74 4.94
N ARG A 140 -6.68 20.43 6.08
CA ARG A 140 -7.89 21.20 6.43
C ARG A 140 -7.48 22.55 7.02
N GLN A 141 -8.23 23.60 6.68
CA GLN A 141 -8.05 24.91 7.29
C GLN A 141 -8.70 24.91 8.67
N GLU A 142 -7.97 25.35 9.70
CA GLU A 142 -8.50 25.45 11.06
C GLU A 142 -9.64 26.47 11.14
N GLY A 143 -10.75 26.07 11.79
CA GLY A 143 -11.90 26.94 12.04
C GLY A 143 -12.91 27.08 10.89
N ALA A 144 -12.70 26.46 9.74
CA ALA A 144 -13.69 26.47 8.65
C ALA A 144 -14.66 25.30 8.79
N ALA A 145 -15.90 25.58 9.15
CA ALA A 145 -16.97 24.58 9.30
C ALA A 145 -17.58 24.21 7.93
N ASP A 146 -17.84 25.21 7.07
CA ASP A 146 -18.50 25.06 5.79
C ASP A 146 -17.65 25.60 4.66
N GLY A 147 -17.60 24.86 3.56
CA GLY A 147 -16.86 25.25 2.36
C GLY A 147 -16.68 24.09 1.39
N LEU A 148 -15.93 24.37 0.34
CA LEU A 148 -15.63 23.42 -0.71
C LEU A 148 -14.42 22.56 -0.32
N ILE A 149 -14.46 21.26 -0.62
CA ILE A 149 -13.35 20.33 -0.44
C ILE A 149 -12.90 19.89 -1.84
N ALA A 150 -11.60 19.97 -2.12
CA ALA A 150 -11.04 19.52 -3.40
C ALA A 150 -10.57 18.07 -3.35
N GLY A 151 -10.82 17.32 -4.42
CA GLY A 151 -10.27 15.98 -4.64
C GLY A 151 -8.74 15.99 -4.82
N GLY A 152 -8.12 14.83 -4.62
CA GLY A 152 -6.67 14.69 -4.56
C GLY A 152 -5.91 14.98 -5.88
N ALA A 153 -6.58 14.92 -7.04
CA ALA A 153 -5.99 15.22 -8.33
C ALA A 153 -6.08 16.71 -8.73
N LEU A 154 -6.97 17.48 -8.08
CA LEU A 154 -7.16 18.89 -8.39
C LEU A 154 -5.99 19.74 -7.92
N SER A 155 -5.62 20.76 -8.70
CA SER A 155 -4.50 21.65 -8.40
C SER A 155 -4.84 22.84 -7.49
N SER A 156 -6.12 22.98 -7.09
CA SER A 156 -6.61 24.09 -6.26
C SER A 156 -5.92 24.15 -4.89
N ARG A 157 -5.66 25.36 -4.38
CA ARG A 157 -4.93 25.60 -3.12
C ARG A 157 -5.90 25.83 -1.97
N LEU A 158 -5.52 25.39 -0.77
CA LEU A 158 -6.28 25.68 0.45
C LEU A 158 -6.44 27.21 0.64
N GLY A 159 -7.67 27.64 0.98
CA GLY A 159 -8.02 29.03 1.16
C GLY A 159 -8.34 29.80 -0.13
N GLU A 160 -8.14 29.17 -1.29
CA GLU A 160 -8.51 29.71 -2.60
C GLU A 160 -10.04 29.82 -2.72
N THR A 161 -10.49 30.85 -3.44
CA THR A 161 -11.91 31.01 -3.73
C THR A 161 -12.21 30.48 -5.13
N VAL A 162 -13.02 29.47 -5.21
CA VAL A 162 -13.42 28.77 -6.44
C VAL A 162 -14.86 29.17 -6.78
N SER A 163 -15.12 29.52 -8.02
CA SER A 163 -16.47 29.90 -8.47
C SER A 163 -17.25 28.67 -8.89
N VAL A 164 -18.27 28.32 -8.11
CA VAL A 164 -19.23 27.23 -8.41
C VAL A 164 -20.50 27.84 -8.93
N CYS A 165 -20.82 27.64 -10.20
CA CYS A 165 -21.99 28.28 -10.86
C CYS A 165 -22.10 29.81 -10.63
N GLY A 166 -20.95 30.50 -10.57
CA GLY A 166 -20.91 31.96 -10.30
C GLY A 166 -20.95 32.33 -8.80
N MET A 167 -21.18 31.38 -7.91
CA MET A 167 -21.10 31.58 -6.46
C MET A 167 -19.67 31.38 -5.97
N PRO A 168 -19.02 32.38 -5.34
CA PRO A 168 -17.68 32.21 -4.81
C PRO A 168 -17.72 31.34 -3.55
N MET A 169 -17.02 30.22 -3.58
CA MET A 169 -16.89 29.31 -2.44
C MET A 169 -15.43 29.15 -2.04
N ARG A 170 -15.14 29.18 -0.74
CA ARG A 170 -13.80 29.00 -0.22
C ARG A 170 -13.42 27.54 -0.10
N LEU A 171 -12.21 27.17 -0.56
CA LEU A 171 -11.68 25.84 -0.41
C LEU A 171 -11.14 25.64 1.03
N VAL A 172 -11.85 24.79 1.81
CA VAL A 172 -11.55 24.59 3.24
C VAL A 172 -10.75 23.33 3.53
N ALA A 173 -10.79 22.35 2.62
CA ALA A 173 -10.03 21.11 2.79
C ALA A 173 -9.61 20.51 1.44
N ARG A 174 -8.64 19.61 1.49
CA ARG A 174 -8.16 18.84 0.35
C ARG A 174 -8.06 17.37 0.72
N LEU A 175 -8.53 16.51 -0.17
CA LEU A 175 -8.39 15.07 -0.04
C LEU A 175 -7.02 14.60 -0.51
N GLY A 176 -6.53 13.51 0.07
CA GLY A 176 -5.45 12.74 -0.49
C GLY A 176 -5.89 11.99 -1.75
N ARG A 177 -4.94 11.55 -2.55
CA ARG A 177 -5.24 10.73 -3.73
C ARG A 177 -5.79 9.37 -3.32
N THR A 178 -6.98 9.06 -3.82
CA THR A 178 -7.63 7.78 -3.56
C THR A 178 -7.30 6.72 -4.61
N GLY A 179 -6.82 7.14 -5.79
CA GLY A 179 -6.64 6.29 -6.97
C GLY A 179 -7.93 6.06 -7.76
N VAL A 180 -9.04 6.68 -7.36
CA VAL A 180 -10.32 6.64 -8.08
C VAL A 180 -10.49 7.96 -8.82
N GLY A 181 -10.15 7.99 -10.12
CA GLY A 181 -10.12 9.22 -10.92
C GLY A 181 -11.36 10.12 -10.76
N PRO A 182 -12.58 9.62 -10.96
CA PRO A 182 -13.80 10.44 -10.81
C PRO A 182 -13.99 11.04 -9.41
N PHE A 183 -13.44 10.41 -8.37
CA PHE A 183 -13.48 10.93 -7.01
C PHE A 183 -12.35 11.95 -6.78
N ASP A 184 -11.16 11.65 -7.25
CA ASP A 184 -9.99 12.52 -7.12
C ASP A 184 -10.11 13.81 -7.93
N GLU A 185 -10.91 13.80 -9.02
CA GLU A 185 -11.18 14.93 -9.91
C GLU A 185 -12.47 15.68 -9.55
N SER A 186 -13.11 15.37 -8.41
CA SER A 186 -14.37 15.97 -7.96
C SER A 186 -14.13 17.02 -6.87
N TYR A 187 -15.12 17.94 -6.75
CA TYR A 187 -15.27 18.77 -5.56
C TYR A 187 -16.36 18.23 -4.66
N PHE A 188 -16.23 18.46 -3.36
CA PHE A 188 -17.15 17.98 -2.35
C PHE A 188 -17.68 19.15 -1.52
N LEU A 189 -18.96 19.05 -1.14
CA LEU A 189 -19.63 20.01 -0.28
C LEU A 189 -20.73 19.33 0.54
N THR A 190 -21.24 20.03 1.54
CA THR A 190 -22.38 19.54 2.33
C THR A 190 -23.70 19.68 1.57
N PHE A 191 -24.75 18.93 1.95
CA PHE A 191 -26.10 19.13 1.37
C PHE A 191 -26.63 20.54 1.59
N ASP A 192 -26.30 21.17 2.74
CA ASP A 192 -26.69 22.55 3.03
C ASP A 192 -26.02 23.52 2.05
N ALA A 193 -24.71 23.36 1.84
CA ALA A 193 -23.97 24.17 0.87
C ALA A 193 -24.47 23.95 -0.58
N LEU A 194 -24.87 22.71 -0.95
CA LEU A 194 -25.52 22.46 -2.25
C LEU A 194 -26.84 23.24 -2.37
N THR A 195 -27.64 23.26 -1.31
CA THR A 195 -28.89 24.00 -1.26
C THR A 195 -28.64 25.50 -1.47
N ASP A 196 -27.58 26.05 -0.88
CA ASP A 196 -27.21 27.45 -1.07
C ASP A 196 -26.79 27.75 -2.52
N VAL A 197 -25.97 26.87 -3.12
CA VAL A 197 -25.58 27.01 -4.54
C VAL A 197 -26.80 26.97 -5.45
N VAL A 198 -27.68 25.99 -5.29
CA VAL A 198 -28.93 25.88 -6.11
C VAL A 198 -29.80 27.10 -5.91
N SER A 199 -29.99 27.59 -4.68
CA SER A 199 -30.79 28.79 -4.39
C SER A 199 -30.18 30.06 -4.98
N PHE A 200 -28.84 30.16 -5.03
CA PHE A 200 -28.11 31.23 -5.69
C PHE A 200 -28.36 31.19 -7.21
N CYS A 201 -28.23 30.04 -7.85
CA CYS A 201 -28.46 29.86 -9.29
C CYS A 201 -29.91 30.22 -9.66
N ARG A 202 -30.89 29.76 -8.88
CA ARG A 202 -32.31 30.07 -9.09
C ARG A 202 -32.61 31.58 -9.02
N ARG A 203 -31.97 32.28 -8.06
CA ARG A 203 -32.09 33.75 -7.95
C ARG A 203 -31.44 34.47 -9.14
N ALA A 204 -30.26 34.01 -9.59
CA ALA A 204 -29.57 34.55 -10.74
C ALA A 204 -30.36 34.41 -12.04
N GLU A 205 -31.02 33.26 -12.27
CA GLU A 205 -31.92 33.03 -13.41
C GLU A 205 -33.14 33.97 -13.38
N THR A 206 -33.76 34.16 -12.21
CA THR A 206 -34.91 35.02 -12.06
C THR A 206 -34.54 36.48 -12.37
N THR A 207 -33.37 36.95 -11.93
CA THR A 207 -32.87 38.29 -12.19
C THR A 207 -32.47 38.45 -13.67
N ALA A 208 -31.88 37.44 -14.31
CA ALA A 208 -31.51 37.46 -15.72
C ALA A 208 -32.72 37.49 -16.64
N LYS A 209 -33.77 36.76 -16.32
CA LYS A 209 -35.07 36.80 -17.06
C LYS A 209 -35.80 38.14 -16.95
N SER A 210 -35.51 38.92 -15.89
CA SER A 210 -36.06 40.27 -15.68
C SER A 210 -35.28 41.38 -16.41
N ALA A 211 -34.04 41.15 -16.83
CA ALA A 211 -33.15 42.11 -17.45
C ALA A 211 -32.86 41.77 -18.91
N ALA A 212 -33.74 42.25 -19.83
CA ALA A 212 -33.64 42.26 -21.30
C ALA A 212 -33.28 40.94 -22.05
N PRO A 213 -34.10 40.50 -23.03
CA PRO A 213 -34.10 39.10 -23.54
C PRO A 213 -32.86 38.66 -24.34
N ALA A 214 -32.13 39.53 -25.00
CA ALA A 214 -31.07 39.13 -25.94
C ALA A 214 -29.72 38.79 -25.28
N LYS A 215 -29.38 39.32 -24.10
CA LYS A 215 -28.16 38.97 -23.34
C LYS A 215 -28.41 37.89 -22.31
N ALA A 216 -29.66 37.62 -21.97
CA ALA A 216 -30.05 36.60 -21.02
C ALA A 216 -29.96 35.19 -21.61
N GLU A 217 -30.26 35.01 -22.91
CA GLU A 217 -30.21 33.70 -23.56
C GLU A 217 -28.80 33.12 -23.61
N ASP A 218 -27.77 33.92 -23.87
CA ASP A 218 -26.37 33.46 -23.88
C ASP A 218 -25.86 33.11 -22.48
N ALA A 219 -26.25 33.91 -21.46
CA ALA A 219 -25.88 33.62 -20.07
C ALA A 219 -26.63 32.40 -19.53
N ILE A 220 -27.92 32.24 -19.89
CA ILE A 220 -28.73 31.06 -19.53
C ILE A 220 -28.23 29.80 -20.28
N ALA A 221 -27.82 29.95 -21.55
CA ALA A 221 -27.20 28.85 -22.32
C ALA A 221 -25.91 28.37 -21.73
N ALA A 222 -25.05 29.29 -21.28
CA ALA A 222 -23.78 28.95 -20.55
C ALA A 222 -24.06 28.28 -19.18
N MET A 223 -25.15 28.65 -18.51
CA MET A 223 -25.56 28.02 -17.23
C MET A 223 -26.24 26.66 -17.41
N ARG A 224 -26.90 26.41 -18.54
CA ARG A 224 -27.63 25.15 -18.83
C ARG A 224 -26.72 23.94 -19.04
N HIS A 225 -25.42 24.12 -19.20
CA HIS A 225 -24.47 22.99 -19.34
C HIS A 225 -24.03 22.36 -18.02
N ALA A 226 -24.45 22.92 -16.87
CA ALA A 226 -24.20 22.33 -15.57
C ALA A 226 -25.54 22.01 -14.89
N ASP A 227 -25.80 20.74 -14.59
CA ASP A 227 -27.08 20.31 -13.96
C ASP A 227 -27.33 20.97 -12.59
N VAL A 228 -26.29 21.42 -11.91
CA VAL A 228 -26.39 22.18 -10.65
C VAL A 228 -27.02 23.55 -10.89
N CYS A 229 -26.75 24.18 -12.03
CA CYS A 229 -27.22 25.52 -12.37
C CYS A 229 -28.57 25.52 -13.06
N SER A 230 -29.12 24.35 -13.45
CA SER A 230 -30.52 24.25 -13.86
C SER A 230 -31.38 24.31 -12.59
N GLY A 231 -32.23 25.34 -12.44
CA GLY A 231 -33.05 25.56 -11.24
C GLY A 231 -34.00 24.41 -10.84
N ASP A 232 -34.02 23.31 -11.58
CA ASP A 232 -34.87 22.13 -11.41
C ASP A 232 -34.26 21.01 -10.56
N LEU A 233 -33.08 21.22 -9.92
CA LEU A 233 -32.48 20.20 -9.08
C LEU A 233 -33.32 19.91 -7.83
N ALA A 234 -33.87 18.70 -7.73
CA ALA A 234 -34.60 18.23 -6.57
C ALA A 234 -33.64 17.97 -5.41
N LEU A 235 -33.77 18.77 -4.34
CA LEU A 235 -32.86 18.72 -3.17
C LEU A 235 -33.21 17.58 -2.20
N ASP A 236 -34.40 17.02 -2.29
CA ASP A 236 -34.90 15.87 -1.52
C ASP A 236 -34.46 14.51 -2.11
N ARG A 237 -33.63 14.54 -3.12
CA ARG A 237 -33.17 13.32 -3.83
C ARG A 237 -31.69 13.14 -3.78
N VAL A 238 -31.26 11.90 -3.77
CA VAL A 238 -29.83 11.47 -3.73
C VAL A 238 -29.50 10.58 -4.92
N SER A 239 -28.24 10.56 -5.32
CA SER A 239 -27.75 9.69 -6.41
C SER A 239 -27.48 8.28 -5.92
N ALA A 240 -27.04 8.13 -4.65
CA ALA A 240 -26.72 6.84 -4.07
C ALA A 240 -26.75 6.86 -2.54
N PHE A 241 -26.86 5.66 -1.95
CA PHE A 241 -26.58 5.42 -0.55
C PHE A 241 -25.39 4.47 -0.44
N LEU A 242 -24.37 4.88 0.28
CA LEU A 242 -23.22 4.05 0.66
C LEU A 242 -23.53 3.38 1.99
N LEU A 243 -23.33 2.08 2.06
CA LEU A 243 -23.64 1.28 3.24
C LEU A 243 -22.39 0.64 3.81
N GLN A 244 -22.23 0.74 5.12
CA GLN A 244 -21.26 -0.01 5.87
C GLN A 244 -21.98 -1.07 6.72
N LEU A 245 -21.58 -2.31 6.58
CA LEU A 245 -22.16 -3.44 7.32
C LEU A 245 -21.48 -3.60 8.67
N SER A 246 -22.23 -4.12 9.64
CA SER A 246 -21.62 -4.53 10.90
C SER A 246 -20.76 -5.77 10.69
N PRO A 247 -19.69 -5.98 11.49
CA PRO A 247 -18.78 -7.13 11.32
C PRO A 247 -19.46 -8.49 11.42
N ALA A 248 -20.58 -8.57 12.15
CA ALA A 248 -21.35 -9.79 12.35
C ALA A 248 -22.50 -9.98 11.34
N ALA A 249 -22.70 -9.01 10.43
CA ALA A 249 -23.81 -9.04 9.48
C ALA A 249 -23.60 -10.10 8.39
N LYS A 250 -24.63 -10.87 8.12
CA LYS A 250 -24.67 -11.74 6.95
C LYS A 250 -25.14 -10.94 5.74
N ARG A 251 -24.24 -10.72 4.80
CA ARG A 251 -24.45 -9.87 3.62
C ARG A 251 -25.69 -10.25 2.82
N GLU A 252 -25.94 -11.55 2.65
CA GLU A 252 -27.09 -12.03 1.88
C GLU A 252 -28.43 -11.70 2.56
N GLU A 253 -28.48 -11.75 3.90
CA GLU A 253 -29.70 -11.35 4.65
C GLU A 253 -29.98 -9.85 4.49
N VAL A 254 -28.93 -9.03 4.52
CA VAL A 254 -29.05 -7.57 4.29
C VAL A 254 -29.49 -7.28 2.86
N LYS A 255 -28.93 -7.95 1.86
CA LYS A 255 -29.33 -7.80 0.45
C LYS A 255 -30.78 -8.18 0.24
N PHE A 256 -31.22 -9.28 0.83
CA PHE A 256 -32.60 -9.72 0.76
C PHE A 256 -33.56 -8.67 1.37
N ALA A 257 -33.23 -8.14 2.55
CA ALA A 257 -34.01 -7.09 3.19
C ALA A 257 -34.05 -5.80 2.34
N LEU A 258 -32.93 -5.41 1.73
CA LEU A 258 -32.84 -4.25 0.84
C LEU A 258 -33.65 -4.44 -0.44
N ALA A 259 -33.71 -5.65 -1.01
CA ALA A 259 -34.47 -5.93 -2.23
C ALA A 259 -35.98 -5.61 -2.08
N GLY A 260 -36.50 -5.60 -0.86
CA GLY A 260 -37.89 -5.19 -0.54
C GLY A 260 -38.15 -3.69 -0.61
N LEU A 261 -37.15 -2.83 -0.84
CA LEU A 261 -37.31 -1.37 -0.83
C LEU A 261 -37.79 -0.78 -2.17
N GLY A 262 -37.95 -1.59 -3.22
CA GLY A 262 -38.52 -1.16 -4.51
C GLY A 262 -37.47 -1.10 -5.64
N ASP A 263 -37.56 -0.07 -6.50
CA ASP A 263 -36.81 0.04 -7.75
C ASP A 263 -35.35 0.48 -7.53
N ILE A 264 -34.60 -0.33 -6.75
CA ILE A 264 -33.21 -0.11 -6.44
C ILE A 264 -32.33 -1.21 -7.05
N LYS A 265 -31.06 -0.87 -7.27
CA LYS A 265 -30.00 -1.79 -7.65
C LYS A 265 -28.94 -1.80 -6.54
N ILE A 266 -28.64 -2.97 -6.02
CA ILE A 266 -27.61 -3.17 -5.02
C ILE A 266 -26.33 -3.53 -5.76
N VAL A 267 -25.27 -2.74 -5.57
CA VAL A 267 -23.95 -2.97 -6.12
C VAL A 267 -23.03 -3.36 -4.98
N GLU A 268 -22.41 -4.50 -5.12
CA GLU A 268 -21.45 -4.97 -4.12
C GLU A 268 -20.10 -4.34 -4.35
N GLY A 269 -19.53 -3.77 -3.29
CA GLY A 269 -18.18 -3.27 -3.29
C GLY A 269 -17.11 -4.34 -3.55
N ASN A 270 -17.48 -5.61 -3.41
CA ASN A 270 -16.55 -6.74 -3.47
C ASN A 270 -16.02 -7.09 -4.87
N GLY A 271 -16.73 -6.75 -5.95
CA GLY A 271 -16.29 -7.16 -7.30
C GLY A 271 -14.96 -6.53 -7.70
N VAL A 272 -14.76 -5.25 -7.38
CA VAL A 272 -13.52 -4.52 -7.67
C VAL A 272 -12.51 -4.68 -6.55
N LEU A 273 -12.96 -4.63 -5.29
CA LEU A 273 -12.10 -4.87 -4.14
C LEU A 273 -11.55 -6.30 -4.13
N THR A 274 -12.35 -7.32 -4.53
CA THR A 274 -11.85 -8.69 -4.63
C THR A 274 -10.85 -8.85 -5.76
N SER A 275 -11.06 -8.26 -6.92
CA SER A 275 -10.10 -8.34 -8.03
C SER A 275 -8.81 -7.58 -7.71
N SER A 276 -8.91 -6.38 -7.13
CA SER A 276 -7.74 -5.62 -6.69
C SER A 276 -7.03 -6.29 -5.52
N ARG A 277 -7.75 -6.81 -4.52
CA ARG A 277 -7.17 -7.61 -3.43
C ARG A 277 -6.51 -8.87 -3.97
N GLN A 278 -7.13 -9.56 -4.93
CA GLN A 278 -6.57 -10.76 -5.53
C GLN A 278 -5.31 -10.44 -6.34
N ALA A 279 -5.31 -9.38 -7.14
CA ALA A 279 -4.12 -8.93 -7.86
C ALA A 279 -2.97 -8.57 -6.91
N LEU A 280 -3.25 -7.80 -5.86
CA LEU A 280 -2.26 -7.40 -4.87
C LEU A 280 -1.82 -8.56 -3.97
N SER A 281 -2.73 -9.46 -3.58
CA SER A 281 -2.35 -10.69 -2.86
C SER A 281 -1.48 -11.60 -3.72
N THR A 282 -1.73 -11.67 -5.02
CA THR A 282 -0.89 -12.40 -5.99
C THR A 282 0.49 -11.76 -6.09
N LEU A 283 0.59 -10.43 -6.13
CA LEU A 283 1.88 -9.73 -6.10
C LEU A 283 2.65 -10.00 -4.80
N LEU A 284 1.99 -9.93 -3.64
CA LEU A 284 2.62 -10.26 -2.35
C LEU A 284 3.06 -11.72 -2.28
N ALA A 285 2.23 -12.64 -2.78
CA ALA A 285 2.60 -14.05 -2.90
C ALA A 285 3.81 -14.22 -3.83
N GLY A 286 3.84 -13.51 -4.95
CA GLY A 286 4.97 -13.49 -5.88
C GLY A 286 6.27 -13.01 -5.22
N VAL A 287 6.21 -11.92 -4.45
CA VAL A 287 7.35 -11.42 -3.67
C VAL A 287 7.80 -12.45 -2.63
N ALA A 288 6.87 -13.08 -1.92
CA ALA A 288 7.20 -14.12 -0.93
C ALA A 288 7.86 -15.35 -1.58
N VAL A 289 7.32 -15.84 -2.69
CA VAL A 289 7.89 -16.97 -3.45
C VAL A 289 9.29 -16.61 -3.97
N PHE A 290 9.45 -15.39 -4.53
CA PHE A 290 10.74 -14.90 -4.98
C PHE A 290 11.77 -14.86 -3.84
N THR A 291 11.41 -14.35 -2.67
CA THR A 291 12.29 -14.30 -1.50
C THR A 291 12.68 -15.68 -1.02
N VAL A 292 11.75 -16.65 -0.99
CA VAL A 292 12.07 -18.05 -0.64
C VAL A 292 13.04 -18.66 -1.65
N PHE A 293 12.82 -18.44 -2.94
CA PHE A 293 13.69 -18.93 -4.01
C PHE A 293 15.09 -18.31 -3.93
N GLU A 294 15.17 -17.01 -3.67
CA GLU A 294 16.42 -16.27 -3.45
C GLU A 294 17.22 -16.84 -2.27
N LEU A 295 16.56 -17.06 -1.12
CA LEU A 295 17.19 -17.66 0.06
C LEU A 295 17.70 -19.08 -0.20
N ALA A 296 16.93 -19.89 -0.93
CA ALA A 296 17.33 -21.23 -1.33
C ALA A 296 18.53 -21.20 -2.28
N ALA A 297 18.53 -20.33 -3.27
CA ALA A 297 19.65 -20.14 -4.19
C ALA A 297 20.92 -19.66 -3.47
N LEU A 298 20.77 -18.70 -2.54
CA LEU A 298 21.88 -18.23 -1.69
C LEU A 298 22.44 -19.36 -0.82
N LEU A 299 21.59 -20.18 -0.22
CA LEU A 299 22.03 -21.33 0.59
C LEU A 299 22.84 -22.33 -0.25
N ILE A 300 22.37 -22.66 -1.45
CA ILE A 300 23.09 -23.57 -2.37
C ILE A 300 24.44 -22.98 -2.76
N LEU A 301 24.45 -21.69 -3.14
CA LEU A 301 25.67 -20.98 -3.49
C LEU A 301 26.67 -20.97 -2.34
N LEU A 302 26.23 -20.66 -1.13
CA LEU A 302 27.07 -20.70 0.07
C LEU A 302 27.61 -22.11 0.35
N ALA A 303 26.77 -23.14 0.20
CA ALA A 303 27.21 -24.53 0.40
C ALA A 303 28.30 -24.95 -0.59
N LEU A 304 28.15 -24.54 -1.87
CA LEU A 304 29.18 -24.81 -2.89
C LEU A 304 30.46 -24.04 -2.62
N LEU A 305 30.42 -22.76 -2.30
CA LEU A 305 31.57 -21.93 -2.01
C LEU A 305 32.32 -22.42 -0.75
N PHE A 306 31.57 -22.71 0.33
CA PHE A 306 32.21 -23.29 1.54
C PHE A 306 32.80 -24.67 1.28
N SER A 307 32.17 -25.51 0.44
CA SER A 307 32.73 -26.81 0.06
C SER A 307 34.07 -26.66 -0.66
N ALA A 308 34.13 -25.72 -1.62
CA ALA A 308 35.38 -25.43 -2.34
C ALA A 308 36.52 -24.92 -1.39
N ILE A 309 36.15 -23.96 -0.49
CA ILE A 309 37.09 -23.39 0.48
C ILE A 309 37.65 -24.47 1.43
N VAL A 310 36.76 -25.35 1.92
CA VAL A 310 37.12 -26.41 2.85
C VAL A 310 37.99 -27.48 2.15
N GLN A 311 37.72 -27.83 0.89
CA GLN A 311 38.50 -28.77 0.11
C GLN A 311 39.97 -28.31 -0.06
N GLU A 312 40.17 -27.03 -0.37
CA GLU A 312 41.53 -26.45 -0.51
C GLU A 312 42.33 -26.44 0.80
N ARG A 313 41.65 -26.57 1.94
CA ARG A 313 42.26 -26.58 3.27
C ARG A 313 42.44 -27.98 3.87
N TYR A 314 42.17 -29.04 3.11
CA TYR A 314 42.22 -30.40 3.62
C TYR A 314 43.59 -30.72 4.26
N ARG A 315 44.68 -30.30 3.64
CA ARG A 315 46.04 -30.50 4.16
C ARG A 315 46.27 -29.71 5.46
N GLU A 316 45.88 -28.45 5.53
CA GLU A 316 45.99 -27.63 6.75
C GLU A 316 45.20 -28.26 7.90
N VAL A 317 43.99 -28.71 7.63
CA VAL A 317 43.12 -29.38 8.59
C VAL A 317 43.70 -30.74 9.00
N GLY A 318 44.25 -31.49 8.04
CA GLY A 318 44.94 -32.77 8.32
C GLY A 318 46.12 -32.61 9.27
N LEU A 319 46.96 -31.58 9.06
CA LEU A 319 48.07 -31.24 9.93
C LEU A 319 47.62 -30.83 11.34
N LEU A 320 46.58 -30.00 11.45
CA LEU A 320 46.01 -29.63 12.76
C LEU A 320 45.50 -30.85 13.54
N ARG A 321 44.89 -31.80 12.85
CA ARG A 321 44.42 -33.05 13.46
C ARG A 321 45.57 -33.99 13.84
N ALA A 322 46.63 -34.02 13.04
CA ALA A 322 47.83 -34.77 13.37
C ALA A 322 48.56 -34.22 14.62
N MET A 323 48.45 -32.89 14.83
CA MET A 323 48.97 -32.21 16.04
C MET A 323 48.04 -32.36 17.26
N GLY A 324 46.94 -33.13 17.17
CA GLY A 324 46.04 -33.42 18.29
C GLY A 324 44.76 -32.58 18.39
N ALA A 325 44.42 -31.79 17.37
CA ALA A 325 43.14 -31.05 17.35
C ALA A 325 41.93 -32.02 17.28
N LYS A 326 40.96 -31.83 18.17
CA LYS A 326 39.73 -32.66 18.19
C LYS A 326 38.87 -32.35 16.97
N PRO A 327 38.17 -33.35 16.37
CA PRO A 327 37.29 -33.15 15.20
C PRO A 327 36.25 -32.05 15.37
N ASN A 328 35.71 -31.93 16.59
CA ASN A 328 34.73 -30.89 16.92
C ASN A 328 35.34 -29.48 16.97
N GLN A 329 36.60 -29.34 17.27
CA GLN A 329 37.29 -28.04 17.28
C GLN A 329 37.51 -27.54 15.85
N VAL A 330 37.86 -28.43 14.92
CA VAL A 330 38.01 -28.10 13.51
C VAL A 330 36.69 -27.67 12.92
N MET A 331 35.61 -28.43 13.19
CA MET A 331 34.28 -28.07 12.76
C MET A 331 33.83 -26.70 13.31
N ALA A 332 34.12 -26.43 14.59
CA ALA A 332 33.79 -25.14 15.22
C ALA A 332 34.51 -23.96 14.58
N ILE A 333 35.80 -24.16 14.16
CA ILE A 333 36.58 -23.10 13.48
C ILE A 333 35.95 -22.77 12.12
N ILE A 334 35.55 -23.78 11.32
CA ILE A 334 34.92 -23.60 10.00
C ILE A 334 33.60 -22.87 10.15
N LEU A 335 32.78 -23.29 11.12
CA LEU A 335 31.48 -22.64 11.37
C LEU A 335 31.63 -21.21 11.89
N ALA A 336 32.63 -20.96 12.74
CA ALA A 336 32.90 -19.59 13.22
C ALA A 336 33.40 -18.68 12.09
N GLU A 337 34.21 -19.18 11.17
CA GLU A 337 34.66 -18.44 9.98
C GLU A 337 33.44 -18.12 9.08
N ALA A 338 32.56 -19.11 8.86
CA ALA A 338 31.32 -18.90 8.11
C ALA A 338 30.44 -17.82 8.74
N ALA A 339 30.20 -17.88 10.06
CA ALA A 339 29.41 -16.92 10.79
C ALA A 339 29.96 -15.48 10.71
N VAL A 340 31.29 -15.32 10.79
CA VAL A 340 31.92 -14.00 10.66
C VAL A 340 31.77 -13.44 9.26
N ILE A 341 32.02 -14.23 8.22
CA ILE A 341 31.93 -13.78 6.83
C ILE A 341 30.50 -13.43 6.48
N THR A 342 29.53 -14.30 6.83
CA THR A 342 28.12 -14.05 6.52
C THR A 342 27.53 -12.96 7.39
N GLY A 343 27.95 -12.80 8.64
CA GLY A 343 27.55 -11.70 9.50
C GLY A 343 28.01 -10.34 8.96
N LEU A 344 29.29 -10.22 8.56
CA LEU A 344 29.81 -9.00 7.94
C LEU A 344 29.19 -8.74 6.56
N GLY A 345 29.01 -9.80 5.75
CA GLY A 345 28.29 -9.71 4.48
C GLY A 345 26.83 -9.27 4.66
N GLY A 346 26.15 -9.77 5.69
CA GLY A 346 24.79 -9.37 6.06
C GLY A 346 24.69 -7.91 6.47
N LEU A 347 25.63 -7.42 7.29
CA LEU A 347 25.69 -5.98 7.65
C LEU A 347 25.93 -5.09 6.43
N ALA A 348 26.86 -5.47 5.56
CA ALA A 348 27.08 -4.76 4.30
C ALA A 348 25.85 -4.83 3.39
N GLY A 349 25.14 -5.98 3.39
CA GLY A 349 23.88 -6.18 2.66
C GLY A 349 22.76 -5.27 3.13
N LEU A 350 22.60 -5.07 4.43
CA LEU A 350 21.64 -4.11 4.97
C LEU A 350 21.94 -2.68 4.47
N GLY A 351 23.22 -2.27 4.51
CA GLY A 351 23.64 -0.97 3.99
C GLY A 351 23.35 -0.83 2.49
N PHE A 352 23.64 -1.87 1.71
CA PHE A 352 23.35 -1.92 0.28
C PHE A 352 21.86 -1.86 0.00
N GLY A 353 21.04 -2.69 0.67
CA GLY A 353 19.57 -2.70 0.53
C GLY A 353 18.95 -1.35 0.91
N ALA A 354 19.42 -0.72 1.98
CA ALA A 354 18.99 0.62 2.38
C ALA A 354 19.36 1.67 1.31
N ALA A 355 20.58 1.62 0.77
CA ALA A 355 21.01 2.53 -0.29
C ALA A 355 20.15 2.38 -1.56
N VAL A 356 19.84 1.15 -1.98
CA VAL A 356 18.96 0.86 -3.11
C VAL A 356 17.57 1.44 -2.85
N LEU A 357 16.97 1.17 -1.68
CA LEU A 357 15.65 1.68 -1.32
C LEU A 357 15.60 3.22 -1.32
N LEU A 358 16.60 3.89 -0.76
CA LEU A 358 16.67 5.35 -0.74
C LEU A 358 16.83 5.93 -2.15
N THR A 359 17.63 5.30 -3.00
CA THR A 359 17.83 5.73 -4.40
C THR A 359 16.52 5.62 -5.20
N PHE A 360 15.79 4.52 -5.02
CA PHE A 360 14.54 4.27 -5.73
C PHE A 360 13.29 4.74 -5.00
N ALA A 361 13.40 5.37 -3.84
CA ALA A 361 12.26 5.81 -3.01
C ALA A 361 11.24 6.64 -3.78
N ARG A 362 11.70 7.59 -4.60
CA ARG A 362 10.82 8.44 -5.43
C ARG A 362 10.08 7.64 -6.49
N SER A 363 10.78 6.74 -7.18
CA SER A 363 10.20 5.87 -8.20
C SER A 363 9.18 4.91 -7.59
N LEU A 364 9.51 4.30 -6.44
CA LEU A 364 8.58 3.45 -5.70
C LEU A 364 7.31 4.23 -5.31
N GLY A 365 7.47 5.43 -4.74
CA GLY A 365 6.33 6.28 -4.39
C GLY A 365 5.45 6.61 -5.60
N PHE A 366 6.04 6.90 -6.76
CA PHE A 366 5.31 7.14 -8.01
C PHE A 366 4.54 5.91 -8.49
N TYR A 367 5.19 4.73 -8.54
CA TYR A 367 4.52 3.49 -8.96
C TYR A 367 3.42 3.05 -8.00
N PHE A 368 3.63 3.21 -6.69
CA PHE A 368 2.60 2.92 -5.69
C PHE A 368 1.40 3.87 -5.84
N ALA A 369 1.65 5.16 -6.07
CA ALA A 369 0.59 6.14 -6.35
C ALA A 369 -0.20 5.80 -7.62
N LEU A 370 0.48 5.29 -8.67
CA LEU A 370 -0.17 4.82 -9.91
C LEU A 370 -1.09 3.61 -9.65
N LEU A 371 -0.74 2.76 -8.68
CA LEU A 371 -1.54 1.62 -8.25
C LEU A 371 -2.67 2.02 -7.26
N GLY A 372 -2.80 3.31 -6.93
CA GLY A 372 -3.76 3.80 -5.94
C GLY A 372 -3.43 3.40 -4.50
N VAL A 373 -2.18 3.03 -4.22
CA VAL A 373 -1.73 2.60 -2.89
C VAL A 373 -0.79 3.66 -2.32
N PRO A 374 -1.08 4.29 -1.17
CA PRO A 374 -0.17 5.24 -0.57
C PRO A 374 1.11 4.54 -0.11
N PHE A 375 2.26 5.04 -0.58
CA PHE A 375 3.55 4.56 -0.10
C PHE A 375 3.86 5.17 1.26
N SER A 376 4.01 4.33 2.28
CA SER A 376 4.46 4.73 3.60
C SER A 376 5.70 3.95 4.01
N TRP A 377 6.70 4.65 4.57
CA TRP A 377 7.85 3.97 5.13
C TRP A 377 7.44 3.15 6.35
N PRO A 378 8.01 1.94 6.54
CA PRO A 378 7.83 1.18 7.77
C PRO A 378 8.26 2.01 8.99
N PRO A 379 7.56 1.90 10.13
CA PRO A 379 8.01 2.53 11.37
C PRO A 379 9.37 1.97 11.80
N ALA A 380 10.16 2.77 12.53
CA ALA A 380 11.52 2.41 12.94
C ALA A 380 11.61 1.03 13.58
N ALA A 381 10.65 0.69 14.44
CA ALA A 381 10.59 -0.62 15.08
C ALA A 381 10.51 -1.81 14.09
N VAL A 382 9.78 -1.66 13.00
CA VAL A 382 9.67 -2.70 11.94
C VAL A 382 10.96 -2.78 11.13
N LEU A 383 11.60 -1.64 10.84
CA LEU A 383 12.89 -1.60 10.15
C LEU A 383 13.99 -2.25 11.01
N GLU A 384 14.03 -1.95 12.29
CA GLU A 384 14.96 -2.57 13.25
C GLU A 384 14.75 -4.08 13.37
N ALA A 385 13.50 -4.51 13.55
CA ALA A 385 13.16 -5.94 13.60
C ALA A 385 13.54 -6.66 12.30
N GLY A 386 13.24 -6.05 11.14
CA GLY A 386 13.62 -6.56 9.82
C GLY A 386 15.14 -6.66 9.64
N ALA A 387 15.88 -5.64 10.09
CA ALA A 387 17.34 -5.64 10.04
C ALA A 387 17.96 -6.73 10.93
N VAL A 388 17.46 -6.89 12.16
CA VAL A 388 17.89 -7.97 13.07
C VAL A 388 17.58 -9.32 12.45
N LEU A 389 16.39 -9.52 11.92
CA LEU A 389 15.98 -10.76 11.27
C LEU A 389 16.90 -11.07 10.08
N ALA A 390 17.19 -10.09 9.23
CA ALA A 390 18.08 -10.26 8.07
C ALA A 390 19.49 -10.69 8.47
N ILE A 391 20.07 -10.12 9.55
CA ILE A 391 21.38 -10.53 10.07
C ILE A 391 21.31 -11.96 10.63
N VAL A 392 20.30 -12.30 11.42
CA VAL A 392 20.11 -13.63 11.97
C VAL A 392 19.96 -14.68 10.86
N CYS A 393 19.16 -14.40 9.85
CA CYS A 393 19.00 -15.24 8.67
C CYS A 393 20.30 -15.39 7.89
N SER A 394 21.07 -14.31 7.71
CA SER A 394 22.37 -14.34 7.04
C SER A 394 23.36 -15.28 7.73
N VAL A 395 23.50 -15.15 9.05
CA VAL A 395 24.36 -16.02 9.84
C VAL A 395 23.86 -17.47 9.82
N ALA A 396 22.55 -17.68 9.93
CA ALA A 396 21.95 -19.01 9.88
C ALA A 396 22.19 -19.70 8.53
N LEU A 397 22.01 -18.99 7.42
CA LEU A 397 22.28 -19.48 6.06
C LEU A 397 23.77 -19.82 5.88
N GLY A 398 24.68 -18.99 6.42
CA GLY A 398 26.12 -19.26 6.42
C GLY A 398 26.47 -20.50 7.19
N LEU A 399 25.92 -20.67 8.39
CA LEU A 399 26.13 -21.87 9.22
C LEU A 399 25.58 -23.12 8.54
N LEU A 400 24.37 -23.06 7.96
CA LEU A 400 23.75 -24.17 7.23
C LEU A 400 24.57 -24.54 5.98
N GLY A 401 25.00 -23.55 5.20
CA GLY A 401 25.84 -23.78 4.01
C GLY A 401 27.18 -24.39 4.34
N ALA A 402 27.82 -23.97 5.46
CA ALA A 402 29.11 -24.52 5.91
C ALA A 402 28.98 -25.85 6.67
N PHE A 403 27.79 -26.22 7.12
CA PHE A 403 27.58 -27.39 7.97
C PHE A 403 27.96 -28.69 7.27
N VAL A 404 27.51 -28.92 6.04
CA VAL A 404 27.77 -30.15 5.28
C VAL A 404 29.27 -30.36 5.03
N PRO A 405 30.04 -29.38 4.47
CA PRO A 405 31.47 -29.56 4.29
C PRO A 405 32.22 -29.70 5.61
N ALA A 406 31.88 -28.95 6.65
CA ALA A 406 32.50 -29.06 7.96
C ALA A 406 32.29 -30.45 8.61
N TRP A 407 31.08 -30.99 8.45
CA TRP A 407 30.73 -32.31 8.96
C TRP A 407 31.43 -33.45 8.21
N ARG A 408 31.62 -33.33 6.88
CA ARG A 408 32.42 -34.29 6.09
C ARG A 408 33.84 -34.34 6.58
N VAL A 409 34.52 -33.19 6.77
CA VAL A 409 35.89 -33.11 7.27
C VAL A 409 36.04 -33.70 8.68
N ARG A 410 35.02 -33.49 9.54
CA ARG A 410 35.01 -34.09 10.88
C ARG A 410 35.12 -35.63 10.84
N ARG A 411 34.51 -36.27 9.84
CA ARG A 411 34.45 -37.73 9.70
C ARG A 411 35.66 -38.35 8.99
N MET A 412 36.46 -37.56 8.26
CA MET A 412 37.59 -38.04 7.51
C MET A 412 38.80 -38.37 8.45
N ALA A 413 39.53 -39.44 8.16
CA ALA A 413 40.74 -39.76 8.87
C ALA A 413 41.83 -38.73 8.54
N PRO A 414 42.77 -38.39 9.49
CA PRO A 414 43.86 -37.41 9.24
C PRO A 414 44.71 -37.76 8.03
N TYR A 415 45.03 -39.04 7.83
CA TYR A 415 45.79 -39.55 6.71
C TYR A 415 45.13 -39.30 5.36
N ALA A 416 43.79 -39.54 5.26
CA ALA A 416 43.02 -39.28 4.04
C ALA A 416 42.99 -37.82 3.66
N LEU A 417 42.98 -36.88 4.63
CA LEU A 417 43.03 -35.45 4.40
C LEU A 417 44.37 -34.96 3.83
N ILE A 418 45.48 -35.60 4.21
CA ILE A 418 46.82 -35.25 3.70
C ILE A 418 47.02 -35.76 2.28
N GLN A 419 46.45 -36.94 1.94
CA GLN A 419 46.58 -37.53 0.59
C GLN A 419 45.58 -36.99 -0.42
N ALA A 420 44.47 -36.39 -0.01
CA ALA A 420 43.46 -35.85 -0.90
C ALA A 420 43.96 -34.71 -1.82
N ASP A 421 45.07 -34.08 -1.45
CA ASP A 421 45.70 -32.97 -2.19
C ASP A 421 46.73 -33.46 -3.25
N ALA A 422 46.96 -34.79 -3.32
CA ALA A 422 47.93 -35.39 -4.23
C ALA A 422 47.28 -35.96 -5.52
N ARG A 423 45.99 -35.81 -5.68
CA ARG A 423 45.18 -36.13 -6.86
C ARG A 423 44.56 -34.89 -7.47
#